data_091c3ab9e8e85b38aeef608747e89309
#
_entry.id   091c3ab9e8e85b38aeef608747e89309
#
_cell.length_a   1.000
_cell.length_b   1.000
_cell.length_c   1.000
_cell.angle_alpha   90.00
_cell.angle_beta   90.00
_cell.angle_gamma   90.00
#
_symmetry.space_group_name_H-M   'P 1'
#
loop_
_entity.id
_entity.type
_entity.pdbx_description
1 polymer ?
#
loop_
_entity_poly.entity_id
_entity_poly.type
_entity_poly.pdbx_seq_one_letter_code
_entity_poly.pdbx_strand_id
1 'polypeptide(L)'
;MLRFEKIDYDYYEQYKEMLQEWRDSNTSLTPGILQLPCNDEMEYKNIINTAKNAEIGTHNEKEWYERCRYYLIVNDQNKLIGATAIRQNLTQLGKDTWGNIAYGIRPSERRKGYAKAVANMLINKCKELGINEIVACHYIENDASKRVLESVGAIPTGVLVSEYSGKKIKRYIIRTKAKSEINFSMAKQVFNDYIKQFNSEDGSILLKITHTYHVVNLSEYIAKEQGLDEESINLAKLIALLHDIGRFKQVTVQRSFSDKTFDHADYGNKILFEEKLIRKFIKTDKYDEIIRKAIYNHNKYKIEDGLNEIEELQRKIIRDADKLDNFRVKDENNFEDSFPKIRDESKQETNDIIADLEKSSISDTVYNDFLAHKCIKLDDRKTLLDYWICVLAFIFDLYFKSSLKYIYDKNYIDVLIDKINYSNEETKARMDVIRKCAKEYLENEIGEKD
;
A
#
# COMPACT_ATOMS: atom_id res chain seq x y z
N MET A 1 -30.86 20.22 -1.20
CA MET A 1 -29.66 19.37 -0.94
C MET A 1 -29.32 19.48 0.54
N LEU A 2 -28.76 18.41 1.18
CA LEU A 2 -28.29 18.48 2.57
C LEU A 2 -26.83 18.84 2.65
N ARG A 3 -26.42 19.51 3.74
CA ARG A 3 -25.02 19.75 4.06
C ARG A 3 -24.75 19.58 5.56
N PHE A 4 -23.49 19.30 5.90
CA PHE A 4 -23.00 19.28 7.28
C PHE A 4 -22.33 20.61 7.61
N GLU A 5 -22.79 21.23 8.71
CA GLU A 5 -22.23 22.47 9.24
C GLU A 5 -21.63 22.23 10.61
N LYS A 6 -20.60 22.99 10.97
CA LYS A 6 -20.08 22.98 12.35
C LYS A 6 -21.12 23.61 13.29
N ILE A 7 -21.08 23.19 14.55
CA ILE A 7 -21.92 23.85 15.58
C ILE A 7 -21.34 25.24 15.79
N ASP A 8 -22.13 26.28 15.44
CA ASP A 8 -21.72 27.67 15.47
C ASP A 8 -22.90 28.54 16.01
N TYR A 9 -22.57 29.78 16.41
CA TYR A 9 -23.54 30.74 16.93
C TYR A 9 -24.67 31.08 15.97
N ASP A 10 -24.45 31.04 14.67
CA ASP A 10 -25.45 31.31 13.64
C ASP A 10 -26.68 30.40 13.73
N TYR A 11 -26.54 29.26 14.38
CA TYR A 11 -27.61 28.28 14.53
C TYR A 11 -28.24 28.26 15.91
N TYR A 12 -27.92 29.19 16.82
CA TYR A 12 -28.36 29.14 18.21
C TYR A 12 -29.88 29.04 18.35
N GLU A 13 -30.63 29.94 17.72
CA GLU A 13 -32.10 29.93 17.82
C GLU A 13 -32.72 28.67 17.21
N GLN A 14 -32.26 28.29 16.04
CA GLN A 14 -32.74 27.04 15.40
C GLN A 14 -32.37 25.79 16.21
N TYR A 15 -31.24 25.80 16.90
CA TYR A 15 -30.80 24.72 17.75
C TYR A 15 -31.73 24.59 19.00
N LYS A 16 -32.06 25.67 19.65
CA LYS A 16 -33.01 25.71 20.76
C LYS A 16 -34.38 25.20 20.33
N GLU A 17 -34.90 25.73 19.21
CA GLU A 17 -36.20 25.31 18.65
C GLU A 17 -36.22 23.79 18.36
N MET A 18 -35.15 23.28 17.73
CA MET A 18 -35.02 21.87 17.44
C MET A 18 -34.99 21.02 18.72
N LEU A 19 -34.26 21.45 19.75
CA LEU A 19 -34.20 20.72 21.03
C LEU A 19 -35.55 20.70 21.74
N GLN A 20 -36.29 21.84 21.72
CA GLN A 20 -37.60 21.89 22.31
C GLN A 20 -38.57 20.93 21.61
N GLU A 21 -38.63 20.98 20.28
CA GLU A 21 -39.40 20.04 19.47
C GLU A 21 -39.10 18.58 19.78
N TRP A 22 -37.82 18.28 20.01
CA TRP A 22 -37.38 16.91 20.31
C TRP A 22 -37.81 16.46 21.71
N ARG A 23 -37.69 17.35 22.69
CA ARG A 23 -38.21 17.11 24.06
C ARG A 23 -39.71 16.87 24.08
N ASP A 24 -40.46 17.68 23.35
CA ASP A 24 -41.92 17.57 23.24
C ASP A 24 -42.37 16.26 22.57
N SER A 25 -41.54 15.71 21.69
CA SER A 25 -41.76 14.42 21.02
C SER A 25 -41.55 13.20 21.88
N ASN A 26 -40.96 13.35 23.06
CA ASN A 26 -40.59 12.29 24.00
C ASN A 26 -39.73 11.18 23.38
N THR A 27 -38.88 11.55 22.42
CA THR A 27 -37.95 10.64 21.76
C THR A 27 -36.48 10.92 22.15
N SER A 28 -35.61 9.90 22.09
CA SER A 28 -34.22 10.03 22.51
C SER A 28 -33.46 11.04 21.66
N LEU A 29 -32.75 11.96 22.31
CA LEU A 29 -31.85 12.91 21.68
C LEU A 29 -30.56 12.19 21.20
N THR A 30 -30.29 12.27 19.93
CA THR A 30 -29.12 11.65 19.28
C THR A 30 -28.58 12.59 18.20
N PRO A 31 -27.25 12.85 18.13
CA PRO A 31 -26.14 12.32 18.95
C PRO A 31 -26.10 12.90 20.36
N GLY A 32 -25.22 12.33 21.23
CA GLY A 32 -25.15 12.70 22.65
C GLY A 32 -24.97 14.18 22.96
N ILE A 33 -24.32 14.94 22.07
CA ILE A 33 -24.15 16.41 22.24
C ILE A 33 -25.51 17.16 22.36
N LEU A 34 -26.59 16.62 21.77
CA LEU A 34 -27.94 17.19 21.90
C LEU A 34 -28.55 17.00 23.30
N GLN A 35 -27.92 16.16 24.15
CA GLN A 35 -28.37 15.92 25.52
C GLN A 35 -27.87 17.00 26.50
N LEU A 36 -26.88 17.82 26.06
CA LEU A 36 -26.36 18.91 26.87
C LEU A 36 -27.44 20.00 27.04
N PRO A 37 -27.48 20.69 28.21
CA PRO A 37 -28.39 21.79 28.43
C PRO A 37 -28.14 22.93 27.44
N CYS A 38 -29.23 23.57 26.99
CA CYS A 38 -29.19 24.70 26.06
C CYS A 38 -30.39 25.63 26.36
N ASN A 39 -30.37 26.26 27.53
CA ASN A 39 -31.44 27.18 27.95
C ASN A 39 -31.06 28.62 27.63
N ASP A 40 -29.76 28.94 27.59
CA ASP A 40 -29.21 30.26 27.30
C ASP A 40 -27.98 30.18 26.37
N GLU A 41 -27.47 31.35 25.98
CA GLU A 41 -26.29 31.46 25.11
C GLU A 41 -24.99 30.93 25.76
N MET A 42 -24.89 30.97 27.09
CA MET A 42 -23.72 30.48 27.81
C MET A 42 -23.65 28.95 27.70
N GLU A 43 -24.79 28.29 27.92
CA GLU A 43 -24.89 26.83 27.74
C GLU A 43 -24.64 26.42 26.28
N TYR A 44 -25.13 27.20 25.31
CA TYR A 44 -24.83 26.96 23.91
C TYR A 44 -23.34 27.14 23.60
N LYS A 45 -22.69 28.14 24.18
CA LYS A 45 -21.23 28.31 24.08
C LYS A 45 -20.46 27.09 24.62
N ASN A 46 -20.95 26.49 25.69
CA ASN A 46 -20.38 25.28 26.23
C ASN A 46 -20.56 24.09 25.28
N ILE A 47 -21.66 23.99 24.55
CA ILE A 47 -21.89 22.97 23.50
C ILE A 47 -20.86 23.18 22.37
N ILE A 48 -20.64 24.40 21.89
CA ILE A 48 -19.64 24.70 20.86
C ILE A 48 -18.23 24.32 21.34
N ASN A 49 -17.88 24.66 22.58
CA ASN A 49 -16.57 24.31 23.15
C ASN A 49 -16.38 22.79 23.32
N THR A 50 -17.45 22.10 23.75
CA THR A 50 -17.45 20.64 23.86
C THR A 50 -17.23 20.00 22.49
N ALA A 51 -17.88 20.48 21.44
CA ALA A 51 -17.69 19.99 20.08
C ALA A 51 -16.26 20.21 19.59
N LYS A 52 -15.66 21.39 19.84
CA LYS A 52 -14.27 21.70 19.50
C LYS A 52 -13.28 20.81 20.24
N ASN A 53 -13.47 20.63 21.55
CA ASN A 53 -12.61 19.78 22.38
C ASN A 53 -12.68 18.32 21.97
N ALA A 54 -13.86 17.82 21.60
CA ALA A 54 -14.04 16.48 21.10
C ALA A 54 -13.32 16.25 19.75
N GLU A 55 -13.32 17.25 18.85
CA GLU A 55 -12.64 17.19 17.57
C GLU A 55 -11.10 17.07 17.71
N ILE A 56 -10.50 17.77 18.67
CA ILE A 56 -9.05 17.73 18.92
C ILE A 56 -8.64 16.60 19.89
N GLY A 57 -9.60 15.88 20.48
CA GLY A 57 -9.32 14.74 21.37
C GLY A 57 -8.97 15.12 22.82
N THR A 58 -9.35 16.31 23.26
CA THR A 58 -9.18 16.76 24.67
C THR A 58 -10.42 16.50 25.53
N HIS A 59 -11.48 15.93 24.95
CA HIS A 59 -12.71 15.56 25.64
C HIS A 59 -12.57 14.26 26.45
N ASN A 60 -13.25 14.16 27.62
CA ASN A 60 -13.06 13.08 28.60
C ASN A 60 -13.67 11.70 28.23
N GLU A 61 -14.21 11.52 27.04
CA GLU A 61 -14.82 10.23 26.61
C GLU A 61 -13.80 9.24 26.01
N LYS A 62 -12.55 9.27 26.49
CA LYS A 62 -11.46 8.37 26.02
C LYS A 62 -11.73 6.89 26.20
N GLU A 63 -12.69 6.51 27.04
CA GLU A 63 -13.10 5.11 27.22
C GLU A 63 -13.74 4.53 25.96
N TRP A 64 -14.31 5.36 25.09
CA TRP A 64 -15.03 4.92 23.89
C TRP A 64 -14.35 5.30 22.58
N TYR A 65 -13.73 6.48 22.51
CA TYR A 65 -13.07 7.00 21.31
C TYR A 65 -12.06 8.11 21.67
N GLU A 66 -11.12 8.36 20.78
CA GLU A 66 -10.16 9.45 20.98
C GLU A 66 -10.66 10.80 20.48
N ARG A 67 -11.40 10.81 19.38
CA ARG A 67 -11.90 12.04 18.74
C ARG A 67 -13.32 11.87 18.26
N CYS A 68 -14.10 12.96 18.35
CA CYS A 68 -15.46 12.99 17.83
C CYS A 68 -15.73 14.32 17.11
N ARG A 69 -16.24 14.23 15.89
CA ARG A 69 -16.70 15.39 15.13
C ARG A 69 -18.20 15.44 15.15
N TYR A 70 -18.74 16.56 15.63
CA TYR A 70 -20.16 16.83 15.64
C TYR A 70 -20.51 17.81 14.53
N TYR A 71 -21.60 17.55 13.81
CA TYR A 71 -22.11 18.41 12.75
C TYR A 71 -23.61 18.62 12.92
N LEU A 72 -24.07 19.82 12.54
CA LEU A 72 -25.44 20.12 12.29
C LEU A 72 -25.83 19.66 10.87
N ILE A 73 -27.05 19.23 10.67
CA ILE A 73 -27.59 18.82 9.37
C ILE A 73 -28.52 19.93 8.91
N VAL A 74 -28.19 20.59 7.83
CA VAL A 74 -28.90 21.75 7.30
C VAL A 74 -29.38 21.44 5.88
N ASN A 75 -30.63 21.81 5.58
CA ASN A 75 -31.19 21.65 4.24
C ASN A 75 -30.90 22.87 3.33
N ASP A 76 -31.35 22.84 2.08
CA ASP A 76 -31.16 23.89 1.07
C ASP A 76 -31.95 25.19 1.39
N GLN A 77 -32.91 25.16 2.29
CA GLN A 77 -33.61 26.32 2.81
C GLN A 77 -32.95 26.93 4.06
N ASN A 78 -31.74 26.52 4.37
CA ASN A 78 -31.00 26.94 5.57
C ASN A 78 -31.65 26.53 6.90
N LYS A 79 -32.54 25.54 6.87
CA LYS A 79 -33.22 25.02 8.05
C LYS A 79 -32.39 23.91 8.70
N LEU A 80 -32.20 24.02 10.02
CA LEU A 80 -31.59 22.97 10.84
C LEU A 80 -32.58 21.81 11.02
N ILE A 81 -32.20 20.63 10.48
CA ILE A 81 -33.06 19.45 10.46
C ILE A 81 -32.59 18.32 11.36
N GLY A 82 -31.38 18.43 11.94
CA GLY A 82 -30.85 17.40 12.81
C GLY A 82 -29.38 17.60 13.14
N ALA A 83 -28.81 16.61 13.77
CA ALA A 83 -27.36 16.58 14.08
C ALA A 83 -26.78 15.19 13.89
N THR A 84 -25.45 15.14 13.76
CA THR A 84 -24.70 13.90 13.58
C THR A 84 -23.35 13.95 14.28
N ALA A 85 -22.76 12.77 14.51
CA ALA A 85 -21.44 12.60 15.08
C ALA A 85 -20.65 11.52 14.34
N ILE A 86 -19.34 11.76 14.18
CA ILE A 86 -18.36 10.78 13.68
C ILE A 86 -17.29 10.61 14.73
N ARG A 87 -17.16 9.39 15.27
CA ARG A 87 -16.15 9.00 16.27
C ARG A 87 -15.00 8.27 15.59
N GLN A 88 -13.79 8.68 15.91
CA GLN A 88 -12.55 8.10 15.38
C GLN A 88 -11.80 7.36 16.46
N ASN A 89 -11.03 6.35 16.06
CA ASN A 89 -10.19 5.55 16.94
C ASN A 89 -10.99 4.96 18.10
N LEU A 90 -12.03 4.20 17.76
CA LEU A 90 -12.88 3.52 18.75
C LEU A 90 -12.06 2.51 19.54
N THR A 91 -12.24 2.52 20.88
CA THR A 91 -11.87 1.41 21.75
C THR A 91 -12.78 0.20 21.49
N GLN A 92 -12.48 -0.96 22.09
CA GLN A 92 -13.37 -2.12 21.99
C GLN A 92 -14.75 -1.80 22.59
N LEU A 93 -14.77 -1.14 23.74
CA LEU A 93 -16.01 -0.69 24.39
C LEU A 93 -16.83 0.27 23.48
N GLY A 94 -16.15 1.18 22.80
CA GLY A 94 -16.77 2.07 21.82
C GLY A 94 -17.38 1.33 20.64
N LYS A 95 -16.73 0.27 20.14
CA LYS A 95 -17.27 -0.60 19.09
C LYS A 95 -18.48 -1.39 19.52
N ASP A 96 -18.53 -1.77 20.78
CA ASP A 96 -19.57 -2.63 21.34
C ASP A 96 -20.73 -1.83 21.99
N THR A 97 -20.67 -0.48 21.94
CA THR A 97 -21.70 0.40 22.52
C THR A 97 -22.29 1.38 21.52
N TRP A 98 -21.45 2.23 20.90
CA TRP A 98 -21.90 3.39 20.11
C TRP A 98 -21.57 3.31 18.62
N GLY A 99 -20.45 2.67 18.26
CA GLY A 99 -19.91 2.69 16.91
C GLY A 99 -19.37 4.07 16.49
N ASN A 100 -18.93 4.14 15.21
CA ASN A 100 -18.33 5.34 14.64
C ASN A 100 -19.34 6.46 14.38
N ILE A 101 -20.57 6.15 14.00
CA ILE A 101 -21.56 7.14 13.54
C ILE A 101 -22.79 7.19 14.43
N ALA A 102 -23.29 8.39 14.62
CA ALA A 102 -24.59 8.63 15.19
C ALA A 102 -25.27 9.77 14.42
N TYR A 103 -26.56 9.68 14.22
CA TYR A 103 -27.35 10.73 13.57
C TYR A 103 -28.76 10.76 14.09
N GLY A 104 -29.34 11.94 14.12
CA GLY A 104 -30.74 12.15 14.48
C GLY A 104 -31.39 13.23 13.63
N ILE A 105 -32.63 13.00 13.27
CA ILE A 105 -33.48 13.95 12.51
C ILE A 105 -34.54 14.49 13.43
N ARG A 106 -34.75 15.83 13.46
CA ARG A 106 -35.77 16.49 14.27
C ARG A 106 -37.14 15.92 13.91
N PRO A 107 -38.07 15.81 14.88
CA PRO A 107 -39.33 15.11 14.70
C PRO A 107 -40.16 15.54 13.48
N SER A 108 -40.29 16.84 13.24
CA SER A 108 -41.07 17.41 12.12
C SER A 108 -40.45 17.12 10.72
N GLU A 109 -39.19 16.71 10.67
CA GLU A 109 -38.47 16.44 9.43
C GLU A 109 -38.27 14.92 9.18
N ARG A 110 -38.79 14.05 10.03
CA ARG A 110 -38.75 12.60 9.87
C ARG A 110 -39.64 12.13 8.71
N ARG A 111 -39.35 10.89 8.20
CA ARG A 111 -40.11 10.25 7.10
C ARG A 111 -40.05 10.99 5.74
N LYS A 112 -39.11 11.95 5.59
CA LYS A 112 -38.85 12.67 4.34
C LYS A 112 -37.59 12.13 3.58
N GLY A 113 -37.07 10.98 3.99
CA GLY A 113 -35.85 10.38 3.37
C GLY A 113 -34.51 10.92 3.88
N TYR A 114 -34.50 11.95 4.72
CA TYR A 114 -33.28 12.62 5.18
C TYR A 114 -32.33 11.69 5.93
N ALA A 115 -32.81 10.76 6.76
CA ALA A 115 -31.93 9.85 7.49
C ALA A 115 -31.08 8.98 6.58
N LYS A 116 -31.60 8.48 5.44
CA LYS A 116 -30.85 7.74 4.45
C LYS A 116 -29.83 8.62 3.73
N ALA A 117 -30.19 9.84 3.36
CA ALA A 117 -29.27 10.79 2.75
C ALA A 117 -28.11 11.14 3.68
N VAL A 118 -28.40 11.40 4.98
CA VAL A 118 -27.41 11.65 6.03
C VAL A 118 -26.48 10.43 6.22
N ALA A 119 -27.02 9.21 6.24
CA ALA A 119 -26.20 8.01 6.38
C ALA A 119 -25.20 7.87 5.23
N ASN A 120 -25.60 8.13 3.97
CA ASN A 120 -24.68 8.15 2.83
C ASN A 120 -23.62 9.26 2.93
N MET A 121 -24.01 10.46 3.37
CA MET A 121 -23.07 11.57 3.60
C MET A 121 -22.06 11.21 4.69
N LEU A 122 -22.49 10.54 5.77
CA LEU A 122 -21.61 10.05 6.84
C LEU A 122 -20.62 9.00 6.35
N ILE A 123 -21.07 8.08 5.52
CA ILE A 123 -20.19 7.07 4.91
C ILE A 123 -19.07 7.75 4.09
N ASN A 124 -19.44 8.72 3.25
CA ASN A 124 -18.47 9.48 2.46
C ASN A 124 -17.50 10.27 3.37
N LYS A 125 -18.03 10.92 4.42
CA LYS A 125 -17.20 11.66 5.36
C LYS A 125 -16.25 10.76 6.17
N CYS A 126 -16.71 9.58 6.56
CA CYS A 126 -15.86 8.55 7.17
C CYS A 126 -14.73 8.10 6.23
N LYS A 127 -15.04 7.93 4.94
CA LYS A 127 -14.02 7.62 3.92
C LYS A 127 -12.95 8.72 3.80
N GLU A 128 -13.36 10.00 3.74
CA GLU A 128 -12.44 11.15 3.75
C GLU A 128 -11.55 11.19 5.00
N LEU A 129 -12.07 10.72 6.14
CA LEU A 129 -11.37 10.64 7.43
C LEU A 129 -10.53 9.36 7.59
N GLY A 130 -10.41 8.53 6.55
CA GLY A 130 -9.63 7.29 6.58
C GLY A 130 -10.26 6.14 7.38
N ILE A 131 -11.55 6.22 7.73
CA ILE A 131 -12.26 5.15 8.43
C ILE A 131 -12.74 4.13 7.39
N ASN A 132 -11.99 3.05 7.20
CA ASN A 132 -12.27 2.04 6.17
C ASN A 132 -13.37 1.05 6.57
N GLU A 133 -13.59 0.84 7.85
CA GLU A 133 -14.64 0.00 8.40
C GLU A 133 -15.42 0.80 9.45
N ILE A 134 -16.68 1.15 9.14
CA ILE A 134 -17.55 1.92 10.00
C ILE A 134 -18.39 0.93 10.82
N VAL A 135 -18.26 0.97 12.14
CA VAL A 135 -19.14 0.29 13.06
C VAL A 135 -20.36 1.18 13.31
N ALA A 136 -21.56 0.64 13.18
CA ALA A 136 -22.82 1.31 13.50
C ALA A 136 -23.68 0.41 14.40
N CYS A 137 -24.32 1.01 15.41
CA CYS A 137 -25.15 0.31 16.36
C CYS A 137 -26.53 0.96 16.47
N HIS A 138 -27.55 0.16 16.75
CA HIS A 138 -28.86 0.66 17.17
C HIS A 138 -29.47 -0.25 18.23
N TYR A 139 -30.34 0.29 19.08
CA TYR A 139 -31.15 -0.53 19.96
C TYR A 139 -32.10 -1.41 19.16
N ILE A 140 -32.32 -2.66 19.57
CA ILE A 140 -33.13 -3.64 18.82
C ILE A 140 -34.51 -3.11 18.47
N GLU A 141 -35.08 -2.31 19.34
CA GLU A 141 -36.45 -1.71 19.18
C GLU A 141 -36.47 -0.56 18.15
N ASN A 142 -35.30 -0.08 17.69
CA ASN A 142 -35.20 1.04 16.75
C ASN A 142 -35.26 0.57 15.28
N ASP A 143 -36.45 0.16 14.83
CA ASP A 143 -36.68 -0.26 13.45
C ASP A 143 -36.38 0.82 12.40
N ALA A 144 -36.48 2.11 12.77
CA ALA A 144 -36.14 3.20 11.85
C ALA A 144 -34.66 3.21 11.52
N SER A 145 -33.80 3.11 12.55
CA SER A 145 -32.34 3.01 12.34
C SER A 145 -31.93 1.74 11.60
N LYS A 146 -32.57 0.60 11.94
CA LYS A 146 -32.37 -0.68 11.22
C LYS A 146 -32.55 -0.50 9.71
N ARG A 147 -33.75 0.01 9.30
CA ARG A 147 -34.04 0.20 7.86
C ARG A 147 -33.09 1.15 7.17
N VAL A 148 -32.64 2.20 7.84
CA VAL A 148 -31.65 3.12 7.27
C VAL A 148 -30.31 2.41 7.06
N LEU A 149 -29.76 1.72 8.07
CA LEU A 149 -28.49 1.01 7.97
C LEU A 149 -28.52 -0.08 6.89
N GLU A 150 -29.59 -0.87 6.85
CA GLU A 150 -29.75 -1.90 5.80
C GLU A 150 -29.86 -1.27 4.39
N SER A 151 -30.53 -0.10 4.26
CA SER A 151 -30.66 0.60 2.96
C SER A 151 -29.39 1.21 2.41
N VAL A 152 -28.33 1.34 3.23
CA VAL A 152 -27.00 1.82 2.82
C VAL A 152 -25.94 0.70 2.77
N GLY A 153 -26.38 -0.57 2.78
CA GLY A 153 -25.52 -1.73 2.63
C GLY A 153 -24.77 -2.14 3.91
N ALA A 154 -25.26 -1.74 5.10
CA ALA A 154 -24.67 -2.17 6.35
C ALA A 154 -24.89 -3.69 6.58
N ILE A 155 -23.81 -4.40 6.94
CA ILE A 155 -23.79 -5.85 7.16
C ILE A 155 -23.96 -6.12 8.66
N PRO A 156 -24.99 -6.85 9.10
CA PRO A 156 -25.15 -7.18 10.52
C PRO A 156 -24.06 -8.15 10.99
N THR A 157 -23.49 -7.89 12.18
CA THR A 157 -22.41 -8.69 12.77
C THR A 157 -22.78 -9.38 14.08
N GLY A 158 -23.92 -9.02 14.68
CA GLY A 158 -24.40 -9.67 15.89
C GLY A 158 -25.28 -8.78 16.75
N VAL A 159 -25.77 -9.38 17.83
CA VAL A 159 -26.52 -8.69 18.90
C VAL A 159 -25.68 -8.75 20.16
N LEU A 160 -25.52 -7.60 20.82
CA LEU A 160 -24.75 -7.44 22.06
C LEU A 160 -25.64 -6.78 23.12
N VAL A 161 -25.25 -6.90 24.37
CA VAL A 161 -25.81 -6.11 25.46
C VAL A 161 -24.89 -4.93 25.68
N SER A 162 -25.38 -3.71 25.53
CA SER A 162 -24.62 -2.49 25.78
C SER A 162 -24.27 -2.40 27.29
N GLU A 163 -23.00 -2.39 27.61
CA GLU A 163 -22.54 -2.22 28.99
C GLU A 163 -22.97 -0.88 29.59
N TYR A 164 -23.14 0.15 28.74
CA TYR A 164 -23.57 1.49 29.16
C TYR A 164 -25.06 1.55 29.56
N SER A 165 -25.93 0.89 28.77
CA SER A 165 -27.39 1.04 28.95
C SER A 165 -28.10 -0.23 29.45
N GLY A 166 -27.39 -1.38 29.50
CA GLY A 166 -27.98 -2.69 29.76
C GLY A 166 -28.96 -3.18 28.69
N LYS A 167 -29.17 -2.41 27.60
CA LYS A 167 -30.10 -2.76 26.54
C LYS A 167 -29.42 -3.55 25.41
N LYS A 168 -30.22 -4.38 24.74
CA LYS A 168 -29.75 -5.09 23.55
C LYS A 168 -29.59 -4.14 22.37
N ILE A 169 -28.41 -4.20 21.73
CA ILE A 169 -28.08 -3.47 20.51
C ILE A 169 -27.76 -4.44 19.39
N LYS A 170 -28.07 -4.06 18.16
CA LYS A 170 -27.65 -4.73 16.96
C LYS A 170 -26.49 -3.96 16.33
N ARG A 171 -25.38 -4.65 16.09
CA ARG A 171 -24.17 -4.07 15.49
C ARG A 171 -24.09 -4.40 14.01
N TYR A 172 -23.63 -3.42 13.23
CA TYR A 172 -23.41 -3.49 11.80
C TYR A 172 -22.01 -2.99 11.46
N ILE A 173 -21.50 -3.46 10.32
CA ILE A 173 -20.31 -2.94 9.69
C ILE A 173 -20.67 -2.41 8.30
N ILE A 174 -20.16 -1.19 7.98
CA ILE A 174 -20.21 -0.61 6.64
C ILE A 174 -18.78 -0.45 6.18
N ARG A 175 -18.41 -1.07 5.06
CA ARG A 175 -17.07 -0.92 4.48
C ARG A 175 -17.08 0.21 3.47
N THR A 176 -16.18 1.18 3.67
CA THR A 176 -16.03 2.35 2.78
C THR A 176 -15.12 2.04 1.59
N LYS A 177 -14.28 1.00 1.73
CA LYS A 177 -13.53 0.39 0.64
C LYS A 177 -13.98 -1.06 0.49
N ALA A 178 -14.04 -1.56 -0.73
CA ALA A 178 -14.19 -2.99 -0.96
C ALA A 178 -13.00 -3.70 -0.28
N LYS A 179 -13.26 -4.81 0.42
CA LYS A 179 -12.18 -5.65 0.93
C LYS A 179 -11.43 -6.19 -0.28
N SER A 180 -10.10 -6.07 -0.26
CA SER A 180 -9.28 -6.65 -1.33
C SER A 180 -9.62 -8.13 -1.53
N GLU A 181 -9.80 -8.54 -2.77
CA GLU A 181 -9.95 -9.95 -3.14
C GLU A 181 -8.64 -10.71 -2.92
N ILE A 182 -7.52 -9.98 -2.87
CA ILE A 182 -6.18 -10.51 -2.62
C ILE A 182 -5.89 -10.47 -1.12
N ASN A 183 -5.91 -11.62 -0.47
CA ASN A 183 -5.44 -11.76 0.91
C ASN A 183 -3.92 -11.98 0.91
N PHE A 184 -3.15 -10.90 0.95
CA PHE A 184 -1.70 -10.97 0.89
C PHE A 184 -1.09 -11.73 2.08
N SER A 185 -1.68 -11.65 3.27
CA SER A 185 -1.20 -12.42 4.44
C SER A 185 -1.29 -13.94 4.20
N MET A 186 -2.40 -14.39 3.62
CA MET A 186 -2.57 -15.79 3.23
C MET A 186 -1.58 -16.17 2.12
N ALA A 187 -1.41 -15.33 1.10
CA ALA A 187 -0.46 -15.59 0.01
C ALA A 187 0.97 -15.72 0.53
N LYS A 188 1.39 -14.88 1.49
CA LYS A 188 2.68 -14.96 2.15
C LYS A 188 2.85 -16.29 2.90
N GLN A 189 1.81 -16.76 3.58
CA GLN A 189 1.85 -18.06 4.26
C GLN A 189 2.03 -19.22 3.26
N VAL A 190 1.29 -19.19 2.15
CA VAL A 190 1.43 -20.20 1.08
C VAL A 190 2.86 -20.19 0.49
N PHE A 191 3.44 -19.01 0.29
CA PHE A 191 4.83 -18.89 -0.16
C PHE A 191 5.81 -19.48 0.85
N ASN A 192 5.63 -19.17 2.14
CA ASN A 192 6.45 -19.76 3.20
C ASN A 192 6.37 -21.28 3.21
N ASP A 193 5.19 -21.86 2.97
CA ASP A 193 5.04 -23.32 2.89
C ASP A 193 5.67 -23.89 1.60
N TYR A 194 5.59 -23.16 0.49
CA TYR A 194 6.23 -23.55 -0.77
C TYR A 194 7.76 -23.61 -0.65
N ILE A 195 8.39 -22.63 -0.02
CA ILE A 195 9.86 -22.58 0.08
C ILE A 195 10.45 -23.64 1.03
N LYS A 196 9.67 -24.24 1.94
CA LYS A 196 10.12 -25.31 2.84
C LYS A 196 10.64 -26.56 2.14
N GLN A 197 10.26 -26.77 0.88
CA GLN A 197 10.76 -27.90 0.09
C GLN A 197 12.18 -27.72 -0.42
N PHE A 198 12.77 -26.53 -0.28
CA PHE A 198 14.11 -26.20 -0.71
C PHE A 198 15.05 -26.11 0.51
N ASN A 199 16.34 -26.38 0.30
CA ASN A 199 17.31 -26.34 1.39
C ASN A 199 17.60 -24.87 1.79
N SER A 200 17.10 -24.47 2.96
CA SER A 200 17.28 -23.11 3.51
C SER A 200 18.71 -22.81 3.97
N GLU A 201 19.60 -23.83 4.07
CA GLU A 201 21.03 -23.65 4.38
C GLU A 201 21.85 -23.32 3.10
N ASP A 202 21.25 -23.51 1.92
CA ASP A 202 21.87 -23.09 0.65
C ASP A 202 21.82 -21.55 0.56
N GLY A 203 22.98 -20.91 0.55
CA GLY A 203 23.11 -19.46 0.48
C GLY A 203 22.37 -18.83 -0.71
N SER A 204 22.32 -19.53 -1.85
CA SER A 204 21.61 -19.05 -3.04
C SER A 204 20.07 -19.09 -2.83
N ILE A 205 19.57 -20.09 -2.12
CA ILE A 205 18.14 -20.18 -1.74
C ILE A 205 17.82 -19.07 -0.73
N LEU A 206 18.63 -18.90 0.31
CA LEU A 206 18.45 -17.85 1.32
C LEU A 206 18.48 -16.46 0.70
N LEU A 207 19.43 -16.21 -0.22
CA LEU A 207 19.51 -14.96 -0.98
C LEU A 207 18.19 -14.68 -1.71
N LYS A 208 17.61 -15.67 -2.39
CA LYS A 208 16.35 -15.50 -3.12
C LYS A 208 15.14 -15.34 -2.22
N ILE A 209 15.10 -15.96 -1.06
CA ILE A 209 14.04 -15.70 -0.06
C ILE A 209 14.10 -14.25 0.41
N THR A 210 15.29 -13.78 0.80
CA THR A 210 15.51 -12.41 1.28
C THR A 210 15.18 -11.39 0.19
N HIS A 211 15.70 -11.58 -1.03
CA HIS A 211 15.41 -10.77 -2.19
C HIS A 211 13.90 -10.67 -2.46
N THR A 212 13.17 -11.79 -2.51
CA THR A 212 11.72 -11.79 -2.74
C THR A 212 10.98 -10.90 -1.76
N TYR A 213 11.31 -10.96 -0.46
CA TYR A 213 10.64 -10.10 0.53
C TYR A 213 11.01 -8.62 0.40
N HIS A 214 12.24 -8.30 0.02
CA HIS A 214 12.62 -6.92 -0.26
C HIS A 214 11.89 -6.38 -1.49
N VAL A 215 11.80 -7.16 -2.56
CA VAL A 215 11.04 -6.81 -3.77
C VAL A 215 9.55 -6.59 -3.45
N VAL A 216 8.95 -7.40 -2.55
CA VAL A 216 7.57 -7.16 -2.06
C VAL A 216 7.45 -5.79 -1.38
N ASN A 217 8.39 -5.43 -0.50
CA ASN A 217 8.36 -4.14 0.20
C ASN A 217 8.56 -2.97 -0.76
N LEU A 218 9.45 -3.10 -1.73
CA LEU A 218 9.72 -2.09 -2.77
C LEU A 218 8.53 -1.93 -3.70
N SER A 219 7.86 -3.03 -4.11
CA SER A 219 6.63 -2.97 -4.90
C SER A 219 5.49 -2.27 -4.15
N GLU A 220 5.36 -2.53 -2.84
CA GLU A 220 4.40 -1.81 -1.99
C GLU A 220 4.73 -0.31 -1.90
N TYR A 221 6.01 0.04 -1.73
CA TYR A 221 6.48 1.42 -1.70
C TYR A 221 6.15 2.14 -3.00
N ILE A 222 6.57 1.60 -4.15
CA ILE A 222 6.31 2.20 -5.47
C ILE A 222 4.81 2.35 -5.71
N ALA A 223 4.01 1.31 -5.44
CA ALA A 223 2.56 1.35 -5.63
C ALA A 223 1.88 2.43 -4.78
N LYS A 224 2.35 2.66 -3.54
CA LYS A 224 1.87 3.74 -2.66
C LYS A 224 2.24 5.12 -3.18
N GLU A 225 3.47 5.32 -3.65
CA GLU A 225 3.93 6.58 -4.24
C GLU A 225 3.16 6.93 -5.53
N GLN A 226 2.66 5.91 -6.26
CA GLN A 226 1.76 6.10 -7.39
C GLN A 226 0.30 6.35 -6.98
N GLY A 227 -0.03 6.41 -5.68
CA GLY A 227 -1.38 6.66 -5.18
C GLY A 227 -2.38 5.54 -5.47
N LEU A 228 -1.92 4.31 -5.68
CA LEU A 228 -2.77 3.17 -6.02
C LEU A 228 -3.68 2.78 -4.85
N ASP A 229 -4.82 2.18 -5.18
CA ASP A 229 -5.74 1.64 -4.20
C ASP A 229 -5.21 0.33 -3.57
N GLU A 230 -5.85 -0.09 -2.48
CA GLU A 230 -5.44 -1.27 -1.70
C GLU A 230 -5.42 -2.56 -2.54
N GLU A 231 -6.35 -2.71 -3.48
CA GLU A 231 -6.42 -3.87 -4.36
C GLU A 231 -5.20 -3.91 -5.28
N SER A 232 -4.88 -2.79 -5.93
CA SER A 232 -3.73 -2.64 -6.82
C SER A 232 -2.40 -2.78 -6.08
N ILE A 233 -2.31 -2.26 -4.84
CA ILE A 233 -1.14 -2.46 -3.96
C ILE A 233 -0.96 -3.94 -3.61
N ASN A 234 -2.04 -4.64 -3.21
CA ASN A 234 -1.96 -6.06 -2.89
C ASN A 234 -1.64 -6.92 -4.13
N LEU A 235 -2.10 -6.51 -5.32
CA LEU A 235 -1.72 -7.16 -6.58
C LEU A 235 -0.23 -6.98 -6.87
N ALA A 236 0.32 -5.78 -6.71
CA ALA A 236 1.76 -5.54 -6.86
C ALA A 236 2.59 -6.39 -5.90
N LYS A 237 2.18 -6.47 -4.64
CA LYS A 237 2.82 -7.33 -3.63
C LYS A 237 2.74 -8.81 -3.97
N LEU A 238 1.60 -9.28 -4.49
CA LEU A 238 1.43 -10.67 -4.90
C LEU A 238 2.32 -11.01 -6.10
N ILE A 239 2.38 -10.14 -7.11
CA ILE A 239 3.27 -10.30 -8.25
C ILE A 239 4.73 -10.36 -7.79
N ALA A 240 5.13 -9.45 -6.90
CA ALA A 240 6.47 -9.42 -6.33
C ALA A 240 6.81 -10.69 -5.54
N LEU A 241 5.86 -11.24 -4.78
CA LEU A 241 6.03 -12.49 -4.05
C LEU A 241 6.26 -13.69 -5.00
N LEU A 242 5.70 -13.64 -6.20
CA LEU A 242 5.68 -14.76 -7.15
C LEU A 242 6.67 -14.60 -8.31
N HIS A 243 7.27 -13.41 -8.54
CA HIS A 243 8.06 -13.13 -9.73
C HIS A 243 9.20 -14.13 -9.95
N ASP A 244 9.88 -14.49 -8.89
CA ASP A 244 11.05 -15.38 -8.88
C ASP A 244 10.72 -16.80 -8.37
N ILE A 245 9.43 -17.20 -8.32
CA ILE A 245 9.04 -18.52 -7.78
C ILE A 245 9.73 -19.69 -8.53
N GLY A 246 10.02 -19.52 -9.81
CA GLY A 246 10.75 -20.50 -10.63
C GLY A 246 12.25 -20.59 -10.32
N ARG A 247 12.85 -19.53 -9.74
CA ARG A 247 14.28 -19.50 -9.38
C ARG A 247 14.66 -20.56 -8.36
N PHE A 248 13.80 -20.85 -7.41
CA PHE A 248 14.07 -21.87 -6.39
C PHE A 248 14.37 -23.23 -7.03
N LYS A 249 13.59 -23.61 -8.05
CA LYS A 249 13.85 -24.86 -8.80
C LYS A 249 15.09 -24.74 -9.68
N GLN A 250 15.24 -23.60 -10.39
CA GLN A 250 16.40 -23.36 -11.25
C GLN A 250 17.71 -23.52 -10.47
N VAL A 251 17.84 -22.82 -9.33
CA VAL A 251 19.05 -22.87 -8.49
C VAL A 251 19.28 -24.28 -7.96
N THR A 252 18.24 -24.97 -7.52
CA THR A 252 18.37 -26.35 -7.00
C THR A 252 18.88 -27.32 -8.07
N VAL A 253 18.41 -27.16 -9.33
CA VAL A 253 18.76 -28.11 -10.43
C VAL A 253 20.06 -27.72 -11.13
N GLN A 254 20.22 -26.42 -11.43
CA GLN A 254 21.33 -25.95 -12.25
C GLN A 254 22.50 -25.38 -11.46
N ARG A 255 22.31 -25.12 -10.15
CA ARG A 255 23.31 -24.44 -9.33
C ARG A 255 23.75 -23.09 -9.93
N SER A 256 22.88 -22.44 -10.70
CA SER A 256 23.15 -21.21 -11.45
C SER A 256 21.89 -20.34 -11.55
N PHE A 257 22.09 -19.02 -11.64
CA PHE A 257 21.05 -18.03 -11.95
C PHE A 257 20.94 -17.72 -13.45
N SER A 258 21.62 -18.47 -14.32
CA SER A 258 21.61 -18.24 -15.77
C SER A 258 20.30 -18.69 -16.41
N ASP A 259 19.65 -17.79 -17.12
CA ASP A 259 18.42 -18.08 -17.88
C ASP A 259 18.68 -18.66 -19.28
N LYS A 260 19.95 -18.91 -19.65
CA LYS A 260 20.30 -19.41 -21.00
C LYS A 260 19.73 -20.79 -21.30
N THR A 261 19.64 -21.67 -20.30
CA THR A 261 19.17 -23.05 -20.44
C THR A 261 17.88 -23.35 -19.69
N PHE A 262 17.50 -22.50 -18.76
CA PHE A 262 16.32 -22.63 -17.93
C PHE A 262 15.80 -21.23 -17.59
N ASP A 263 14.81 -20.77 -18.32
CA ASP A 263 14.17 -19.48 -18.00
C ASP A 263 13.27 -19.65 -16.79
N HIS A 264 13.62 -18.97 -15.70
CA HIS A 264 12.89 -19.06 -14.43
C HIS A 264 11.50 -18.42 -14.50
N ALA A 265 11.31 -17.38 -15.33
CA ALA A 265 10.03 -16.73 -15.51
C ALA A 265 9.03 -17.63 -16.24
N ASP A 266 9.50 -18.31 -17.30
CA ASP A 266 8.68 -19.30 -18.03
C ASP A 266 8.32 -20.48 -17.12
N TYR A 267 9.29 -20.99 -16.35
CA TYR A 267 9.02 -22.06 -15.41
C TYR A 267 8.09 -21.61 -14.27
N GLY A 268 8.26 -20.40 -13.77
CA GLY A 268 7.38 -19.79 -12.78
C GLY A 268 5.94 -19.74 -13.28
N ASN A 269 5.72 -19.28 -14.51
CA ASN A 269 4.40 -19.27 -15.15
C ASN A 269 3.82 -20.68 -15.31
N LYS A 270 4.66 -21.66 -15.69
CA LYS A 270 4.22 -23.05 -15.81
C LYS A 270 3.65 -23.59 -14.48
N ILE A 271 4.42 -23.50 -13.40
CA ILE A 271 3.95 -24.04 -12.10
C ILE A 271 2.76 -23.27 -11.54
N LEU A 272 2.69 -21.95 -11.76
CA LEU A 272 1.59 -21.14 -11.29
C LEU A 272 0.28 -21.44 -12.04
N PHE A 273 0.32 -21.47 -13.36
CA PHE A 273 -0.91 -21.46 -14.16
C PHE A 273 -1.23 -22.83 -14.78
N GLU A 274 -0.24 -23.58 -15.30
CA GLU A 274 -0.51 -24.92 -15.86
C GLU A 274 -0.68 -25.96 -14.75
N GLU A 275 0.18 -25.92 -13.71
CA GLU A 275 0.08 -26.80 -12.53
C GLU A 275 -0.89 -26.26 -11.46
N LYS A 276 -1.54 -25.11 -11.72
CA LYS A 276 -2.58 -24.47 -10.90
C LYS A 276 -2.15 -24.08 -9.48
N LEU A 277 -0.85 -23.90 -9.23
CA LEU A 277 -0.34 -23.49 -7.93
C LEU A 277 -0.88 -22.11 -7.52
N ILE A 278 -1.17 -21.22 -8.47
CA ILE A 278 -1.73 -19.88 -8.24
C ILE A 278 -3.02 -19.92 -7.40
N ARG A 279 -3.84 -20.98 -7.53
CA ARG A 279 -5.10 -21.13 -6.77
C ARG A 279 -4.91 -21.32 -5.26
N LYS A 280 -3.70 -21.64 -4.81
CA LYS A 280 -3.34 -21.60 -3.37
C LYS A 280 -3.11 -20.17 -2.88
N PHE A 281 -2.56 -19.30 -3.72
CA PHE A 281 -2.24 -17.90 -3.40
C PHE A 281 -3.47 -16.98 -3.50
N ILE A 282 -4.28 -17.16 -4.53
CA ILE A 282 -5.48 -16.36 -4.80
C ILE A 282 -6.61 -17.25 -5.32
N LYS A 283 -7.85 -16.97 -4.89
CA LYS A 283 -9.02 -17.80 -5.27
C LYS A 283 -9.65 -17.38 -6.59
N THR A 284 -9.65 -16.07 -6.90
CA THR A 284 -10.17 -15.54 -8.16
C THR A 284 -9.15 -15.70 -9.29
N ASP A 285 -9.63 -15.83 -10.52
CA ASP A 285 -8.85 -15.83 -11.77
C ASP A 285 -8.76 -14.46 -12.44
N LYS A 286 -9.45 -13.47 -11.89
CA LYS A 286 -9.53 -12.09 -12.38
C LYS A 286 -8.17 -11.45 -12.71
N TYR A 287 -7.13 -11.81 -11.97
CA TYR A 287 -5.79 -11.23 -12.09
C TYR A 287 -4.79 -12.15 -12.79
N ASP A 288 -5.20 -13.33 -13.23
CA ASP A 288 -4.28 -14.35 -13.76
C ASP A 288 -3.43 -13.84 -14.93
N GLU A 289 -4.06 -13.18 -15.90
CA GLU A 289 -3.33 -12.64 -17.06
C GLU A 289 -2.37 -11.49 -16.67
N ILE A 290 -2.77 -10.64 -15.74
CA ILE A 290 -1.91 -9.55 -15.24
C ILE A 290 -0.68 -10.14 -14.56
N ILE A 291 -0.88 -11.12 -13.66
CA ILE A 291 0.20 -11.80 -12.93
C ILE A 291 1.12 -12.54 -13.91
N ARG A 292 0.56 -13.30 -14.85
CA ARG A 292 1.30 -14.06 -15.87
C ARG A 292 2.20 -13.16 -16.69
N LYS A 293 1.66 -12.08 -17.24
CA LYS A 293 2.39 -11.12 -18.07
C LYS A 293 3.45 -10.36 -17.27
N ALA A 294 3.15 -9.98 -16.03
CA ALA A 294 4.12 -9.31 -15.17
C ALA A 294 5.31 -10.23 -14.87
N ILE A 295 5.07 -11.49 -14.50
CA ILE A 295 6.12 -12.49 -14.25
C ILE A 295 6.90 -12.79 -15.53
N TYR A 296 6.23 -12.97 -16.68
CA TYR A 296 6.90 -13.24 -17.95
C TYR A 296 7.87 -12.12 -18.37
N ASN A 297 7.46 -10.86 -18.19
CA ASN A 297 8.20 -9.70 -18.69
C ASN A 297 9.22 -9.12 -17.69
N HIS A 298 9.27 -9.58 -16.42
CA HIS A 298 10.13 -8.93 -15.43
C HIS A 298 11.63 -9.04 -15.75
N ASN A 299 12.08 -10.16 -16.34
CA ASN A 299 13.48 -10.44 -16.69
C ASN A 299 13.84 -10.15 -18.18
N LYS A 300 12.85 -9.76 -19.01
CA LYS A 300 13.11 -9.54 -20.45
C LYS A 300 13.75 -8.16 -20.68
N TYR A 301 14.70 -8.11 -21.63
CA TYR A 301 15.34 -6.84 -22.03
C TYR A 301 14.34 -5.90 -22.72
N LYS A 302 13.52 -6.42 -23.60
CA LYS A 302 12.45 -5.69 -24.28
C LYS A 302 11.09 -6.21 -23.83
N ILE A 303 10.19 -5.31 -23.60
CA ILE A 303 8.86 -5.59 -23.12
C ILE A 303 7.94 -5.86 -24.29
N GLU A 304 7.07 -6.82 -24.14
CA GLU A 304 6.01 -7.17 -25.09
C GLU A 304 5.05 -5.99 -25.30
N ASP A 305 4.65 -5.76 -26.54
CA ASP A 305 3.66 -4.75 -26.93
C ASP A 305 2.22 -5.23 -26.67
N GLY A 306 1.25 -4.30 -26.59
CA GLY A 306 -0.18 -4.62 -26.52
C GLY A 306 -0.71 -4.93 -25.12
N LEU A 307 -0.02 -4.51 -24.07
CA LEU A 307 -0.50 -4.57 -22.69
C LEU A 307 -1.56 -3.49 -22.44
N ASN A 308 -2.57 -3.81 -21.61
CA ASN A 308 -3.49 -2.79 -21.10
C ASN A 308 -2.83 -1.97 -19.98
N GLU A 309 -3.46 -0.86 -19.58
CA GLU A 309 -2.91 0.09 -18.58
C GLU A 309 -2.54 -0.58 -17.25
N ILE A 310 -3.37 -1.51 -16.76
CA ILE A 310 -3.12 -2.20 -15.48
C ILE A 310 -1.97 -3.21 -15.64
N GLU A 311 -1.95 -3.97 -16.73
CA GLU A 311 -0.86 -4.90 -17.04
C GLU A 311 0.47 -4.17 -17.15
N GLU A 312 0.48 -3.05 -17.86
CA GLU A 312 1.67 -2.22 -18.03
C GLU A 312 2.14 -1.63 -16.70
N LEU A 313 1.22 -1.09 -15.88
CA LEU A 313 1.53 -0.52 -14.58
C LEU A 313 2.15 -1.57 -13.63
N GLN A 314 1.50 -2.72 -13.47
CA GLN A 314 1.98 -3.77 -12.58
C GLN A 314 3.33 -4.34 -13.01
N ARG A 315 3.55 -4.46 -14.30
CA ARG A 315 4.84 -4.85 -14.86
C ARG A 315 5.95 -3.82 -14.60
N LYS A 316 5.67 -2.52 -14.76
CA LYS A 316 6.63 -1.46 -14.43
C LYS A 316 7.00 -1.51 -12.94
N ILE A 317 6.02 -1.71 -12.06
CA ILE A 317 6.25 -1.80 -10.62
C ILE A 317 7.20 -2.96 -10.29
N ILE A 318 6.95 -4.16 -10.78
CA ILE A 318 7.81 -5.32 -10.47
C ILE A 318 9.23 -5.16 -11.05
N ARG A 319 9.37 -4.61 -12.25
CA ARG A 319 10.69 -4.38 -12.86
C ARG A 319 11.52 -3.38 -12.06
N ASP A 320 10.91 -2.26 -11.65
CA ASP A 320 11.61 -1.29 -10.82
C ASP A 320 11.98 -1.89 -9.47
N ALA A 321 11.04 -2.55 -8.79
CA ALA A 321 11.27 -3.15 -7.48
C ALA A 321 12.40 -4.21 -7.50
N ASP A 322 12.43 -5.07 -8.51
CA ASP A 322 13.48 -6.09 -8.69
C ASP A 322 14.85 -5.42 -8.92
N LYS A 323 14.91 -4.40 -9.80
CA LYS A 323 16.16 -3.66 -10.04
C LYS A 323 16.65 -2.91 -8.81
N LEU A 324 15.76 -2.28 -8.06
CA LEU A 324 16.11 -1.57 -6.82
C LEU A 324 16.73 -2.51 -5.80
N ASP A 325 16.21 -3.73 -5.64
CA ASP A 325 16.80 -4.70 -4.72
C ASP A 325 18.17 -5.21 -5.17
N ASN A 326 18.46 -5.22 -6.48
CA ASN A 326 19.78 -5.56 -6.97
C ASN A 326 20.86 -4.57 -6.48
N PHE A 327 20.57 -3.28 -6.31
CA PHE A 327 21.48 -2.32 -5.68
C PHE A 327 21.79 -2.71 -4.24
N ARG A 328 20.75 -3.04 -3.43
CA ARG A 328 20.92 -3.50 -2.06
C ARG A 328 21.74 -4.80 -2.00
N VAL A 329 21.44 -5.77 -2.87
CA VAL A 329 22.18 -7.04 -2.93
C VAL A 329 23.66 -6.78 -3.19
N LYS A 330 24.01 -5.84 -4.07
CA LYS A 330 25.41 -5.48 -4.35
C LYS A 330 26.06 -4.71 -3.20
N ASP A 331 25.28 -3.93 -2.44
CA ASP A 331 25.76 -3.21 -1.27
C ASP A 331 25.99 -4.14 -0.08
N GLU A 332 25.00 -4.93 0.31
CA GLU A 332 25.00 -5.70 1.55
C GLU A 332 25.79 -7.02 1.48
N ASN A 333 25.89 -7.65 0.29
CA ASN A 333 26.55 -8.95 0.15
C ASN A 333 28.05 -8.81 -0.16
N ASN A 334 28.79 -9.86 0.17
CA ASN A 334 30.18 -10.00 -0.24
C ASN A 334 30.26 -10.15 -1.76
N PHE A 335 31.42 -9.82 -2.34
CA PHE A 335 31.64 -9.94 -3.79
C PHE A 335 31.43 -11.39 -4.29
N GLU A 336 31.85 -12.38 -3.52
CA GLU A 336 31.68 -13.81 -3.84
C GLU A 336 30.23 -14.21 -4.04
N ASP A 337 29.31 -13.66 -3.24
CA ASP A 337 27.86 -13.92 -3.33
C ASP A 337 27.20 -13.05 -4.40
N SER A 338 27.83 -11.94 -4.76
CA SER A 338 27.32 -10.95 -5.70
C SER A 338 27.52 -11.30 -7.17
N PHE A 339 28.43 -12.21 -7.46
CA PHE A 339 28.67 -12.71 -8.82
C PHE A 339 28.14 -14.13 -8.97
N PRO A 340 27.40 -14.42 -10.05
CA PRO A 340 27.08 -15.81 -10.36
C PRO A 340 28.40 -16.59 -10.44
N LYS A 341 28.50 -17.71 -9.72
CA LYS A 341 29.62 -18.63 -9.88
C LYS A 341 29.66 -19.00 -11.36
N ILE A 342 30.56 -18.35 -12.10
CA ILE A 342 30.88 -18.74 -13.48
C ILE A 342 31.66 -20.04 -13.34
N ARG A 343 30.95 -21.15 -13.15
CA ARG A 343 31.53 -22.47 -13.32
C ARG A 343 31.70 -22.73 -14.82
N ASP A 344 32.72 -22.12 -15.37
CA ASP A 344 33.35 -22.67 -16.55
C ASP A 344 34.23 -23.80 -16.03
N GLU A 345 33.80 -25.04 -16.19
CA GLU A 345 34.53 -26.24 -15.78
C GLU A 345 35.93 -26.33 -16.44
N SER A 346 36.22 -25.43 -17.39
CA SER A 346 37.51 -25.35 -18.11
C SER A 346 38.49 -24.30 -17.55
N LYS A 347 38.09 -23.46 -16.60
CA LYS A 347 38.97 -22.45 -16.00
C LYS A 347 39.19 -22.75 -14.52
N GLN A 348 40.49 -22.75 -14.17
CA GLN A 348 41.01 -22.83 -12.81
C GLN A 348 40.18 -21.90 -11.88
N GLU A 349 39.74 -22.42 -10.74
CA GLU A 349 39.05 -21.64 -9.70
C GLU A 349 39.93 -20.41 -9.40
N THR A 350 39.43 -19.21 -9.72
CA THR A 350 40.05 -17.96 -9.30
C THR A 350 39.84 -17.85 -7.80
N ASN A 351 40.90 -18.00 -7.04
CA ASN A 351 40.92 -18.04 -5.59
C ASN A 351 40.64 -16.67 -4.94
N ASP A 352 40.49 -15.60 -5.73
CA ASP A 352 40.28 -14.25 -5.22
C ASP A 352 39.48 -13.38 -6.20
N ILE A 353 38.15 -13.46 -6.14
CA ILE A 353 37.26 -12.66 -6.99
C ILE A 353 37.43 -11.16 -6.75
N ILE A 354 37.86 -10.75 -5.55
CA ILE A 354 38.10 -9.36 -5.19
C ILE A 354 39.28 -8.82 -5.98
N ALA A 355 40.42 -9.55 -5.95
CA ALA A 355 41.64 -9.17 -6.70
C ALA A 355 41.39 -9.16 -8.22
N ASP A 356 40.59 -10.06 -8.73
CA ASP A 356 40.22 -10.09 -10.15
C ASP A 356 39.31 -8.92 -10.52
N LEU A 357 38.37 -8.55 -9.64
CA LEU A 357 37.51 -7.40 -9.84
C LEU A 357 38.28 -6.07 -9.80
N GLU A 358 39.20 -5.93 -8.84
CA GLU A 358 40.05 -4.73 -8.71
C GLU A 358 40.95 -4.51 -9.94
N LYS A 359 41.38 -5.60 -10.59
CA LYS A 359 42.18 -5.57 -11.82
C LYS A 359 41.34 -5.51 -13.10
N SER A 360 40.02 -5.69 -12.98
CA SER A 360 39.14 -5.74 -14.13
C SER A 360 39.08 -4.40 -14.86
N SER A 361 39.01 -4.46 -16.19
CA SER A 361 38.78 -3.29 -17.03
C SER A 361 37.30 -3.18 -17.42
N ILE A 362 36.90 -2.02 -17.92
CA ILE A 362 35.55 -1.77 -18.48
C ILE A 362 35.63 -1.94 -20.00
N SER A 363 34.76 -2.77 -20.56
CA SER A 363 34.63 -2.89 -22.02
C SER A 363 34.14 -1.56 -22.64
N ASP A 364 34.71 -1.19 -23.78
CA ASP A 364 34.32 0.07 -24.47
C ASP A 364 32.82 0.09 -24.81
N THR A 365 32.25 -1.05 -25.19
CA THR A 365 30.80 -1.16 -25.46
C THR A 365 30.01 -0.82 -24.23
N VAL A 366 30.32 -1.38 -23.05
CA VAL A 366 29.64 -1.14 -21.78
C VAL A 366 29.79 0.32 -21.34
N TYR A 367 31.00 0.87 -21.44
CA TYR A 367 31.29 2.25 -21.13
C TYR A 367 30.46 3.22 -21.99
N ASN A 368 30.47 3.03 -23.31
CA ASN A 368 29.76 3.89 -24.25
C ASN A 368 28.22 3.77 -24.11
N ASP A 369 27.71 2.56 -23.88
CA ASP A 369 26.26 2.37 -23.64
C ASP A 369 25.81 3.03 -22.32
N PHE A 370 26.64 2.99 -21.27
CA PHE A 370 26.34 3.70 -20.02
C PHE A 370 26.25 5.21 -20.24
N LEU A 371 27.24 5.81 -20.92
CA LEU A 371 27.25 7.24 -21.23
C LEU A 371 26.13 7.66 -22.20
N ALA A 372 25.61 6.73 -22.97
CA ALA A 372 24.45 6.92 -23.83
C ALA A 372 23.11 6.68 -23.11
N HIS A 373 23.12 6.55 -21.77
CA HIS A 373 21.95 6.27 -20.90
C HIS A 373 21.18 5.01 -21.31
N LYS A 374 21.89 3.94 -21.63
CA LYS A 374 21.30 2.65 -22.01
C LYS A 374 21.57 1.57 -20.99
N CYS A 375 20.59 0.68 -20.82
CA CYS A 375 20.83 -0.59 -20.13
C CYS A 375 21.82 -1.46 -20.87
N ILE A 376 22.68 -2.16 -20.11
CA ILE A 376 23.70 -3.05 -20.65
C ILE A 376 23.09 -4.41 -20.99
N LYS A 377 23.27 -4.86 -22.23
CA LYS A 377 22.81 -6.18 -22.65
C LYS A 377 23.65 -7.30 -22.03
N LEU A 378 23.03 -8.46 -21.84
CA LEU A 378 23.68 -9.62 -21.25
C LEU A 378 24.96 -10.05 -22.01
N ASP A 379 24.87 -10.03 -23.35
CA ASP A 379 25.95 -10.50 -24.24
C ASP A 379 27.10 -9.49 -24.38
N ASP A 380 26.91 -8.23 -24.01
CA ASP A 380 27.94 -7.18 -24.06
C ASP A 380 28.88 -7.22 -22.84
N ARG A 381 28.50 -7.95 -21.78
CA ARG A 381 29.27 -8.08 -20.53
C ARG A 381 30.41 -9.11 -20.72
N LYS A 382 31.64 -8.64 -20.76
CA LYS A 382 32.82 -9.46 -21.01
C LYS A 382 33.77 -9.57 -19.81
N THR A 383 33.68 -8.61 -18.89
CA THR A 383 34.55 -8.52 -17.71
C THR A 383 33.74 -8.54 -16.43
N LEU A 384 34.36 -8.79 -15.28
CA LEU A 384 33.66 -8.74 -13.98
C LEU A 384 33.11 -7.35 -13.71
N LEU A 385 33.84 -6.31 -14.10
CA LEU A 385 33.39 -4.94 -13.90
C LEU A 385 32.20 -4.57 -14.80
N ASP A 386 32.08 -5.16 -16.00
CA ASP A 386 30.89 -4.99 -16.86
C ASP A 386 29.61 -5.50 -16.16
N TYR A 387 29.69 -6.61 -15.43
CA TYR A 387 28.56 -7.12 -14.62
C TYR A 387 28.22 -6.19 -13.47
N TRP A 388 29.21 -5.50 -12.90
CA TRP A 388 28.98 -4.53 -11.84
C TRP A 388 28.31 -3.27 -12.37
N ILE A 389 28.84 -2.71 -13.46
CA ILE A 389 28.31 -1.52 -14.13
C ILE A 389 26.88 -1.76 -14.66
N CYS A 390 26.57 -2.99 -15.07
CA CYS A 390 25.22 -3.35 -15.50
C CYS A 390 24.17 -3.04 -14.43
N VAL A 391 24.49 -3.22 -13.14
CA VAL A 391 23.56 -2.87 -12.04
C VAL A 391 23.44 -1.35 -11.91
N LEU A 392 24.54 -0.60 -12.02
CA LEU A 392 24.48 0.87 -12.03
C LEU A 392 23.63 1.38 -13.20
N ALA A 393 23.73 0.75 -14.38
CA ALA A 393 22.96 1.12 -15.57
C ALA A 393 21.45 0.85 -15.46
N PHE A 394 20.98 0.15 -14.42
CA PHE A 394 19.55 -0.05 -14.20
C PHE A 394 18.80 1.26 -13.98
N ILE A 395 19.46 2.34 -13.54
CA ILE A 395 18.86 3.66 -13.41
C ILE A 395 18.22 4.13 -14.72
N PHE A 396 18.74 3.73 -15.88
CA PHE A 396 18.25 4.10 -17.22
C PHE A 396 17.03 3.29 -17.69
N ASP A 397 16.59 2.29 -16.90
CA ASP A 397 15.42 1.46 -17.19
C ASP A 397 14.47 1.40 -15.97
N LEU A 398 14.47 2.44 -15.14
CA LEU A 398 13.47 2.66 -14.11
C LEU A 398 12.35 3.55 -14.65
N TYR A 399 11.12 3.19 -14.31
CA TYR A 399 9.93 3.84 -14.86
C TYR A 399 9.35 4.93 -13.94
N PHE A 400 9.61 4.84 -12.63
CA PHE A 400 8.99 5.73 -11.66
C PHE A 400 10.02 6.68 -11.03
N LYS A 401 9.66 7.96 -10.95
CA LYS A 401 10.47 8.98 -10.28
C LYS A 401 10.79 8.61 -8.82
N SER A 402 9.84 7.96 -8.13
CA SER A 402 10.07 7.43 -6.78
C SER A 402 11.16 6.37 -6.71
N SER A 403 11.33 5.56 -7.76
CA SER A 403 12.39 4.56 -7.86
C SER A 403 13.77 5.22 -8.02
N LEU A 404 13.88 6.23 -8.89
CA LEU A 404 15.10 7.02 -9.06
C LEU A 404 15.47 7.75 -7.78
N LYS A 405 14.48 8.36 -7.12
CA LYS A 405 14.66 9.02 -5.82
C LYS A 405 15.15 8.06 -4.74
N TYR A 406 14.65 6.83 -4.72
CA TYR A 406 15.12 5.79 -3.79
C TYR A 406 16.62 5.50 -3.95
N ILE A 407 17.12 5.37 -5.20
CA ILE A 407 18.55 5.19 -5.51
C ILE A 407 19.37 6.40 -5.02
N TYR A 408 18.88 7.61 -5.30
CA TYR A 408 19.54 8.86 -4.92
C TYR A 408 19.61 9.01 -3.38
N ASP A 409 18.50 8.84 -2.68
CA ASP A 409 18.41 9.00 -1.22
C ASP A 409 19.27 7.96 -0.48
N LYS A 410 19.45 6.77 -1.04
CA LYS A 410 20.33 5.72 -0.52
C LYS A 410 21.78 5.89 -0.92
N ASN A 411 22.11 6.87 -1.77
CA ASN A 411 23.45 7.12 -2.30
C ASN A 411 24.10 5.88 -2.94
N TYR A 412 23.31 4.99 -3.55
CA TYR A 412 23.80 3.72 -4.07
C TYR A 412 24.88 3.87 -5.16
N ILE A 413 24.87 4.98 -5.93
CA ILE A 413 25.89 5.21 -6.96
C ILE A 413 27.29 5.32 -6.32
N ASP A 414 27.44 6.18 -5.30
CA ASP A 414 28.73 6.33 -4.63
C ASP A 414 29.10 5.05 -3.86
N VAL A 415 28.16 4.50 -3.10
CA VAL A 415 28.38 3.29 -2.30
C VAL A 415 28.90 2.13 -3.16
N LEU A 416 28.28 1.87 -4.30
CA LEU A 416 28.72 0.76 -5.16
C LEU A 416 30.01 1.05 -5.91
N ILE A 417 30.27 2.29 -6.32
CA ILE A 417 31.51 2.65 -6.99
C ILE A 417 32.69 2.62 -6.00
N ASP A 418 32.51 3.13 -4.79
CA ASP A 418 33.56 3.19 -3.77
C ASP A 418 33.84 1.83 -3.11
N LYS A 419 32.95 0.85 -3.30
CA LYS A 419 33.12 -0.50 -2.78
C LYS A 419 34.31 -1.26 -3.41
N ILE A 420 34.76 -0.84 -4.60
CA ILE A 420 35.85 -1.49 -5.36
C ILE A 420 37.11 -0.63 -5.31
N ASN A 421 38.22 -1.24 -4.94
CA ASN A 421 39.53 -0.58 -4.96
C ASN A 421 40.20 -0.80 -6.32
N TYR A 422 40.00 0.09 -7.28
CA TYR A 422 40.49 -0.01 -8.65
C TYR A 422 42.00 0.08 -8.71
N SER A 423 42.69 -0.95 -9.18
CA SER A 423 44.15 -0.99 -9.35
C SER A 423 44.65 -0.36 -10.66
N ASN A 424 43.74 -0.11 -11.62
CA ASN A 424 44.03 0.47 -12.93
C ASN A 424 43.53 1.91 -13.00
N GLU A 425 44.43 2.88 -13.22
CA GLU A 425 44.13 4.30 -13.27
C GLU A 425 43.14 4.67 -14.40
N GLU A 426 43.21 3.99 -15.56
CA GLU A 426 42.24 4.21 -16.64
C GLU A 426 40.82 3.77 -16.22
N THR A 427 40.74 2.58 -15.60
CA THR A 427 39.47 2.07 -15.08
C THR A 427 38.90 3.01 -14.03
N LYS A 428 39.72 3.51 -13.11
CA LYS A 428 39.33 4.48 -12.09
C LYS A 428 38.79 5.77 -12.72
N ALA A 429 39.48 6.33 -13.68
CA ALA A 429 39.05 7.53 -14.41
C ALA A 429 37.70 7.31 -15.13
N ARG A 430 37.49 6.14 -15.76
CA ARG A 430 36.22 5.77 -16.39
C ARG A 430 35.10 5.63 -15.36
N MET A 431 35.37 5.08 -14.17
CA MET A 431 34.38 4.96 -13.09
C MET A 431 33.99 6.33 -12.52
N ASP A 432 34.92 7.29 -12.43
CA ASP A 432 34.60 8.66 -12.05
C ASP A 432 33.69 9.36 -13.06
N VAL A 433 33.87 9.11 -14.36
CA VAL A 433 32.97 9.61 -15.41
C VAL A 433 31.60 8.95 -15.31
N ILE A 434 31.52 7.62 -15.07
CA ILE A 434 30.28 6.87 -14.85
C ILE A 434 29.54 7.44 -13.64
N ARG A 435 30.24 7.70 -12.52
CA ARG A 435 29.70 8.32 -11.32
C ARG A 435 29.04 9.65 -11.64
N LYS A 436 29.76 10.53 -12.31
CA LYS A 436 29.27 11.84 -12.71
C LYS A 436 28.03 11.75 -13.57
N CYS A 437 28.10 10.92 -14.64
CA CYS A 437 26.98 10.67 -15.55
C CYS A 437 25.72 10.17 -14.82
N ALA A 438 25.88 9.17 -13.93
CA ALA A 438 24.75 8.62 -13.17
C ALA A 438 24.12 9.65 -12.23
N LYS A 439 24.93 10.45 -11.52
CA LYS A 439 24.42 11.49 -10.61
C LYS A 439 23.72 12.61 -11.35
N GLU A 440 24.29 13.10 -12.44
CA GLU A 440 23.65 14.13 -13.28
C GLU A 440 22.32 13.61 -13.86
N TYR A 441 22.27 12.35 -14.29
CA TYR A 441 21.03 11.73 -14.76
C TYR A 441 19.97 11.70 -13.65
N LEU A 442 20.31 11.19 -12.46
CA LEU A 442 19.38 11.11 -11.33
C LEU A 442 18.89 12.51 -10.90
N GLU A 443 19.78 13.49 -10.79
CA GLU A 443 19.43 14.87 -10.42
C GLU A 443 18.50 15.52 -11.43
N ASN A 444 18.72 15.30 -12.73
CA ASN A 444 17.86 15.82 -13.79
C ASN A 444 16.47 15.20 -13.75
N GLU A 445 16.39 13.86 -13.67
CA GLU A 445 15.11 13.14 -13.68
C GLU A 445 14.28 13.38 -12.39
N ILE A 446 14.95 13.54 -11.24
CA ILE A 446 14.30 13.85 -9.96
C ILE A 446 13.98 15.34 -9.86
N GLY A 447 14.86 16.21 -10.40
CA GLY A 447 14.78 17.67 -10.26
C GLY A 447 13.82 18.36 -11.24
N GLU A 448 13.29 17.71 -12.27
CA GLU A 448 12.20 18.26 -13.07
C GLU A 448 11.02 18.59 -12.17
N LYS A 449 10.87 19.89 -11.93
CA LYS A 449 9.78 20.45 -11.13
C LYS A 449 8.45 20.13 -11.81
N ASP A 450 7.52 19.54 -11.05
CA ASP A 450 6.09 19.47 -11.36
C ASP A 450 5.50 20.87 -11.69
#